data_1d8580d37caf8660aeb8c9928e4a176b
#
_entry.id   1d8580d37caf8660aeb8c9928e4a176b
#
_cell.length_a   1.000
_cell.length_b   1.000
_cell.length_c   1.000
_cell.angle_alpha   90.00
_cell.angle_beta   90.00
_cell.angle_gamma   90.00
#
_symmetry.space_group_name_H-M   'P 1'
#
loop_
_entity.id
_entity.type
_entity.pdbx_description
1 polymer ?
#
loop_
_entity_poly.entity_id
_entity_poly.type
_entity_poly.pdbx_seq_one_letter_code
_entity_poly.pdbx_strand_id
1 'polypeptide(L)'
;ATCRSHICRSFSPNDHTDRLSESPLRPPTNIGQTCRGRTTGPGDNIHHERETGAVSYQHLLVDSDGPITTITLNRPEKRNALALDVMIELTQAFRDIAGTEATGVILAANGPVFSAGHNFGDMAGAALADIRHLFAVCTELMDTVQSVPQVVIARVHALATAAGCQLVATCDLAIAAETAGFAIPGGKGGLFCHTPLVAVARNVGRKRALEMALTRDPSTAATAAEWGLINHAVPDAQLVAATHDLLARATRGSVLSKATGKRGFYAQVGLDQPAAYALAAELMATSATTADAQEGIAAFLEKRKPDFTQRA
;
A
#
# COMPACT_ATOMS: atom_id res chain seq x y z
N ALA A 1 -29.74 -37.58 41.86
CA ALA A 1 -28.79 -38.69 41.92
C ALA A 1 -27.47 -38.31 41.27
N THR A 2 -26.49 -38.20 42.11
CA THR A 2 -25.05 -38.48 42.00
C THR A 2 -24.19 -37.77 40.97
N CYS A 3 -23.47 -36.86 41.47
CA CYS A 3 -22.15 -36.31 41.18
C CYS A 3 -21.10 -37.37 40.78
N ARG A 4 -20.22 -37.08 39.79
CA ARG A 4 -18.82 -37.49 39.83
C ARG A 4 -17.92 -36.47 39.11
N SER A 5 -17.07 -35.87 39.89
CA SER A 5 -15.86 -35.12 39.61
C SER A 5 -14.80 -35.97 38.90
N HIS A 6 -14.05 -35.42 37.96
CA HIS A 6 -12.65 -35.86 37.68
C HIS A 6 -11.84 -34.71 37.08
N ILE A 7 -10.96 -34.20 37.93
CA ILE A 7 -9.50 -34.04 37.82
C ILE A 7 -8.98 -32.95 36.86
N CYS A 8 -8.63 -31.83 37.51
CA CYS A 8 -7.57 -30.91 37.08
C CYS A 8 -6.22 -31.65 36.98
N ARG A 9 -5.54 -31.55 35.86
CA ARG A 9 -4.09 -31.77 35.77
C ARG A 9 -3.39 -30.45 35.50
N SER A 10 -2.63 -30.01 36.46
CA SER A 10 -1.62 -28.97 36.42
C SER A 10 -0.48 -29.38 35.49
N PHE A 11 -0.15 -28.52 34.51
CA PHE A 11 1.12 -28.60 33.79
C PHE A 11 2.09 -27.60 34.39
N SER A 12 3.23 -28.12 34.86
CA SER A 12 4.39 -27.40 35.35
C SER A 12 5.34 -27.14 34.18
N PRO A 13 6.00 -25.97 34.08
CA PRO A 13 7.01 -25.73 33.04
C PRO A 13 8.36 -26.26 33.50
N ASN A 14 8.96 -27.12 32.72
CA ASN A 14 10.36 -27.52 32.91
C ASN A 14 11.24 -26.92 31.83
N ASP A 15 12.28 -26.27 32.31
CA ASP A 15 13.55 -25.87 31.74
C ASP A 15 14.06 -26.72 30.58
N HIS A 16 14.45 -26.03 29.48
CA HIS A 16 15.57 -26.43 28.65
C HIS A 16 16.37 -25.18 28.22
N THR A 17 17.43 -24.94 28.98
CA THR A 17 18.52 -24.05 28.58
C THR A 17 19.38 -24.79 27.58
N ASP A 18 19.29 -24.45 26.31
CA ASP A 18 20.29 -24.79 25.29
C ASP A 18 21.15 -23.58 24.98
N ARG A 19 22.43 -23.72 25.33
CA ARG A 19 23.50 -22.74 25.06
C ARG A 19 23.83 -22.79 23.56
N LEU A 20 23.58 -21.71 22.86
CA LEU A 20 24.17 -21.46 21.54
C LEU A 20 25.47 -20.67 21.73
N SER A 21 26.57 -21.32 21.33
CA SER A 21 27.93 -20.79 21.30
C SER A 21 28.08 -19.67 20.27
N GLU A 22 28.45 -18.49 20.73
CA GLU A 22 28.84 -17.36 19.90
C GLU A 22 30.23 -17.59 19.30
N SER A 23 30.34 -17.51 17.98
CA SER A 23 31.61 -17.41 17.25
C SER A 23 31.82 -15.96 16.81
N PRO A 24 32.96 -15.32 17.02
CA PRO A 24 33.20 -13.93 16.66
C PRO A 24 33.51 -13.75 15.17
N LEU A 25 32.80 -12.79 14.56
CA LEU A 25 33.04 -12.32 13.19
C LEU A 25 34.35 -11.53 13.10
N ARG A 26 35.22 -11.90 12.18
CA ARG A 26 36.45 -11.17 11.82
C ARG A 26 36.11 -9.97 10.93
N PRO A 27 36.78 -8.81 11.11
CA PRO A 27 36.61 -7.67 10.20
C PRO A 27 37.37 -7.89 8.88
N PRO A 28 36.90 -7.30 7.76
CA PRO A 28 37.59 -7.38 6.47
C PRO A 28 38.82 -6.48 6.42
N THR A 29 39.90 -7.02 5.86
CA THR A 29 41.19 -6.39 5.62
C THR A 29 41.09 -5.32 4.53
N ASN A 30 41.65 -4.18 4.85
CA ASN A 30 41.88 -3.01 3.99
C ASN A 30 42.93 -3.34 2.92
N ILE A 31 42.59 -3.21 1.63
CA ILE A 31 43.57 -3.20 0.53
C ILE A 31 43.59 -1.78 -0.04
N GLY A 32 44.65 -1.05 0.30
CA GLY A 32 44.94 0.24 -0.27
C GLY A 32 45.35 0.14 -1.74
N GLN A 33 44.75 0.92 -2.60
CA GLN A 33 45.28 1.23 -3.93
C GLN A 33 45.48 2.75 -4.05
N THR A 34 46.73 3.11 -4.21
CA THR A 34 47.25 4.44 -4.51
C THR A 34 46.90 4.85 -5.94
N CYS A 35 46.07 5.86 -6.11
CA CYS A 35 45.90 6.54 -7.39
C CYS A 35 46.91 7.71 -7.51
N ARG A 36 47.77 7.59 -8.51
CA ARG A 36 48.66 8.68 -8.97
C ARG A 36 47.83 9.72 -9.75
N GLY A 37 48.08 10.99 -9.45
CA GLY A 37 47.44 12.12 -10.06
C GLY A 37 47.76 12.25 -11.55
N ARG A 38 46.78 12.80 -12.29
CA ARG A 38 46.96 13.35 -13.64
C ARG A 38 46.37 14.75 -13.67
N THR A 39 47.18 15.66 -14.18
CA THR A 39 47.04 17.10 -14.27
C THR A 39 45.89 17.56 -15.15
N THR A 40 45.28 18.65 -14.71
CA THR A 40 44.19 19.40 -15.35
C THR A 40 44.61 20.11 -16.64
N GLY A 41 43.79 19.96 -17.71
CA GLY A 41 43.72 20.86 -18.86
C GLY A 41 42.35 21.56 -18.87
N PRO A 42 42.24 22.77 -19.39
CA PRO A 42 41.02 23.57 -19.29
C PRO A 42 40.10 23.34 -20.46
N GLY A 43 38.83 23.24 -20.19
CA GLY A 43 37.74 23.60 -21.08
C GLY A 43 37.10 22.45 -21.88
N ASP A 44 36.03 21.91 -21.31
CA ASP A 44 34.87 21.50 -22.09
C ASP A 44 33.63 21.55 -21.18
N ASN A 45 32.75 22.49 -21.47
CA ASN A 45 31.41 22.57 -20.91
C ASN A 45 30.60 21.37 -21.43
N ILE A 46 30.67 20.24 -20.74
CA ILE A 46 29.74 19.15 -20.96
C ILE A 46 28.47 19.50 -20.16
N HIS A 47 27.46 20.01 -20.88
CA HIS A 47 26.10 19.97 -20.40
C HIS A 47 25.77 18.50 -20.12
N HIS A 48 25.80 18.10 -18.83
CA HIS A 48 25.14 16.90 -18.39
C HIS A 48 23.61 17.15 -18.48
N GLU A 49 23.07 16.92 -19.68
CA GLU A 49 21.68 16.52 -19.79
C GLU A 49 21.57 15.26 -18.97
N ARG A 50 20.92 15.35 -17.81
CA ARG A 50 20.44 14.17 -17.10
C ARG A 50 19.39 13.57 -18.03
N GLU A 51 19.76 12.57 -18.81
CA GLU A 51 18.82 11.61 -19.33
C GLU A 51 18.11 11.01 -18.11
N THR A 52 16.95 11.52 -17.81
CA THR A 52 15.96 10.83 -16.97
C THR A 52 15.52 9.63 -17.79
N GLY A 53 16.26 8.53 -17.67
CA GLY A 53 15.86 7.26 -18.25
C GLY A 53 14.47 6.94 -17.71
N ALA A 54 13.43 7.17 -18.52
CA ALA A 54 12.07 6.81 -18.16
C ALA A 54 12.06 5.31 -17.91
N VAL A 55 11.77 4.91 -16.66
CA VAL A 55 11.60 3.51 -16.32
C VAL A 55 10.44 2.99 -17.17
N SER A 56 10.73 2.03 -18.05
CA SER A 56 9.72 1.43 -18.92
C SER A 56 9.10 0.25 -18.22
N TYR A 57 7.81 0.32 -17.95
CA TYR A 57 7.01 -0.78 -17.41
C TYR A 57 6.34 -1.55 -18.57
N GLN A 58 6.24 -2.87 -18.43
CA GLN A 58 5.65 -3.72 -19.45
C GLN A 58 4.11 -3.80 -19.32
N HIS A 59 3.61 -3.76 -18.10
CA HIS A 59 2.21 -4.02 -17.78
C HIS A 59 1.48 -2.82 -17.20
N LEU A 60 2.21 -1.73 -17.01
CA LEU A 60 1.71 -0.50 -16.41
C LEU A 60 1.98 0.69 -17.34
N LEU A 61 1.13 1.71 -17.22
CA LEU A 61 1.44 3.06 -17.67
C LEU A 61 1.66 3.91 -16.42
N VAL A 62 2.74 4.68 -16.41
CA VAL A 62 3.05 5.59 -15.30
C VAL A 62 3.25 6.98 -15.87
N ASP A 63 2.36 7.89 -15.49
CA ASP A 63 2.35 9.27 -15.92
C ASP A 63 2.40 10.20 -14.73
N SER A 64 3.20 11.27 -14.80
CA SER A 64 3.30 12.28 -13.76
C SER A 64 2.78 13.62 -14.26
N ASP A 65 1.85 14.20 -13.51
CA ASP A 65 1.31 15.54 -13.73
C ASP A 65 1.51 16.38 -12.46
N GLY A 66 2.54 17.22 -12.49
CA GLY A 66 2.96 17.97 -11.31
C GLY A 66 3.28 17.06 -10.13
N PRO A 67 2.63 17.28 -8.95
CA PRO A 67 2.89 16.50 -7.75
C PRO A 67 2.10 15.19 -7.68
N ILE A 68 1.39 14.81 -8.73
CA ILE A 68 0.56 13.60 -8.77
C ILE A 68 1.12 12.65 -9.82
N THR A 69 1.31 11.38 -9.44
CA THR A 69 1.67 10.30 -10.36
C THR A 69 0.49 9.35 -10.51
N THR A 70 0.14 9.00 -11.73
CA THR A 70 -0.90 8.00 -12.02
C THR A 70 -0.24 6.70 -12.48
N ILE A 71 -0.50 5.61 -11.78
CA ILE A 71 -0.19 4.24 -12.20
C ILE A 71 -1.46 3.64 -12.78
N THR A 72 -1.41 3.19 -14.02
CA THR A 72 -2.55 2.55 -14.68
C THR A 72 -2.22 1.10 -15.01
N LEU A 73 -2.98 0.15 -14.46
CA LEU A 73 -2.93 -1.25 -14.87
C LEU A 73 -3.32 -1.34 -16.34
N ASN A 74 -2.45 -1.91 -17.19
CA ASN A 74 -2.60 -1.87 -18.64
C ASN A 74 -2.43 -3.24 -19.31
N ARG A 75 -3.16 -4.23 -18.79
CA ARG A 75 -3.34 -5.55 -19.42
C ARG A 75 -4.83 -5.86 -19.62
N PRO A 76 -5.58 -5.04 -20.39
CA PRO A 76 -7.02 -5.17 -20.55
C PRO A 76 -7.44 -6.52 -21.15
N GLU A 77 -6.64 -7.09 -22.06
CA GLU A 77 -6.85 -8.39 -22.68
C GLU A 77 -6.78 -9.57 -21.70
N LYS A 78 -6.09 -9.38 -20.57
CA LYS A 78 -6.04 -10.29 -19.42
C LYS A 78 -6.89 -9.79 -18.25
N ARG A 79 -7.81 -8.82 -18.50
CA ARG A 79 -8.66 -8.22 -17.46
C ARG A 79 -7.88 -7.70 -16.26
N ASN A 80 -6.69 -7.15 -16.50
CA ASN A 80 -5.80 -6.66 -15.45
C ASN A 80 -5.61 -7.67 -14.30
N ALA A 81 -5.48 -8.96 -14.64
CA ALA A 81 -5.19 -9.98 -13.65
C ALA A 81 -3.85 -9.69 -12.96
N LEU A 82 -3.83 -9.80 -11.64
CA LEU A 82 -2.64 -9.66 -10.82
C LEU A 82 -1.82 -10.96 -10.89
N ALA A 83 -1.12 -11.13 -12.02
CA ALA A 83 -0.12 -12.16 -12.23
C ALA A 83 1.16 -11.82 -11.46
N LEU A 84 2.03 -12.81 -11.25
CA LEU A 84 3.25 -12.62 -10.48
C LEU A 84 4.12 -11.48 -11.03
N ASP A 85 4.32 -11.42 -12.34
CA ASP A 85 5.06 -10.38 -13.06
C ASP A 85 4.44 -8.98 -12.85
N VAL A 86 3.12 -8.87 -12.97
CA VAL A 86 2.38 -7.61 -12.74
C VAL A 86 2.52 -7.11 -11.31
N MET A 87 2.44 -8.02 -10.33
CA MET A 87 2.57 -7.63 -8.92
C MET A 87 3.98 -7.16 -8.57
N ILE A 88 5.02 -7.82 -9.11
CA ILE A 88 6.41 -7.41 -8.96
C ILE A 88 6.62 -6.01 -9.57
N GLU A 89 6.15 -5.81 -10.81
CA GLU A 89 6.28 -4.55 -11.52
C GLU A 89 5.52 -3.40 -10.81
N LEU A 90 4.31 -3.66 -10.34
CA LEU A 90 3.51 -2.68 -9.59
C LEU A 90 4.17 -2.30 -8.26
N THR A 91 4.74 -3.28 -7.55
CA THR A 91 5.51 -3.05 -6.33
C THR A 91 6.71 -2.15 -6.60
N GLN A 92 7.44 -2.42 -7.70
CA GLN A 92 8.58 -1.60 -8.12
C GLN A 92 8.14 -0.17 -8.48
N ALA A 93 7.03 -0.01 -9.22
CA ALA A 93 6.50 1.30 -9.57
C ALA A 93 6.17 2.15 -8.32
N PHE A 94 5.55 1.57 -7.31
CA PHE A 94 5.32 2.27 -6.03
C PHE A 94 6.63 2.66 -5.34
N ARG A 95 7.65 1.79 -5.34
CA ARG A 95 8.96 2.08 -4.76
C ARG A 95 9.70 3.19 -5.49
N ASP A 96 9.65 3.18 -6.82
CA ASP A 96 10.26 4.22 -7.63
C ASP A 96 9.63 5.59 -7.35
N ILE A 97 8.30 5.64 -7.25
CA ILE A 97 7.56 6.86 -6.91
C ILE A 97 7.85 7.31 -5.47
N ALA A 98 8.05 6.38 -4.53
CA ALA A 98 8.35 6.71 -3.15
C ALA A 98 9.61 7.59 -3.00
N GLY A 99 10.56 7.48 -3.93
CA GLY A 99 11.79 8.28 -3.99
C GLY A 99 11.66 9.62 -4.74
N THR A 100 10.46 9.98 -5.23
CA THR A 100 10.21 11.23 -5.98
C THR A 100 9.55 12.30 -5.12
N GLU A 101 9.42 13.51 -5.70
CA GLU A 101 8.69 14.64 -5.09
C GLU A 101 7.16 14.53 -5.24
N ALA A 102 6.64 13.44 -5.76
CA ALA A 102 5.21 13.21 -5.84
C ALA A 102 4.57 13.22 -4.43
N THR A 103 3.43 13.88 -4.29
CA THR A 103 2.67 13.94 -3.03
C THR A 103 1.51 12.98 -2.99
N GLY A 104 1.06 12.54 -4.16
CA GLY A 104 -0.07 11.62 -4.30
C GLY A 104 0.08 10.68 -5.49
N VAL A 105 -0.49 9.48 -5.34
CA VAL A 105 -0.54 8.46 -6.38
C VAL A 105 -1.99 8.09 -6.67
N ILE A 106 -2.37 8.12 -7.94
CA ILE A 106 -3.64 7.57 -8.42
C ILE A 106 -3.37 6.18 -8.99
N LEU A 107 -3.99 5.15 -8.43
CA LEU A 107 -4.01 3.81 -8.99
C LEU A 107 -5.27 3.64 -9.84
N ALA A 108 -5.09 3.47 -11.13
CA ALA A 108 -6.15 3.34 -12.13
C ALA A 108 -6.00 2.05 -12.94
N ALA A 109 -6.93 1.81 -13.86
CA ALA A 109 -6.85 0.70 -14.79
C ALA A 109 -7.52 1.04 -16.12
N ASN A 110 -7.04 0.41 -17.20
CA ASN A 110 -7.64 0.45 -18.52
C ASN A 110 -8.49 -0.80 -18.78
N GLY A 111 -9.42 -0.71 -19.74
CA GLY A 111 -10.18 -1.85 -20.25
C GLY A 111 -11.49 -2.13 -19.50
N PRO A 112 -12.09 -3.32 -19.65
CA PRO A 112 -13.46 -3.59 -19.23
C PRO A 112 -13.65 -3.84 -17.73
N VAL A 113 -12.57 -4.06 -16.99
CA VAL A 113 -12.57 -4.25 -15.53
C VAL A 113 -11.40 -3.51 -14.90
N PHE A 114 -11.53 -3.12 -13.65
CA PHE A 114 -10.40 -2.60 -12.89
C PHE A 114 -9.33 -3.69 -12.69
N SER A 115 -9.70 -4.82 -12.10
CA SER A 115 -8.86 -6.02 -12.00
C SER A 115 -9.69 -7.27 -11.68
N ALA A 116 -9.39 -8.37 -12.36
CA ALA A 116 -10.01 -9.67 -12.12
C ALA A 116 -9.41 -10.47 -10.94
N GLY A 117 -8.42 -9.89 -10.22
CA GLY A 117 -7.69 -10.59 -9.15
C GLY A 117 -6.55 -11.44 -9.68
N HIS A 118 -6.10 -12.42 -8.89
CA HIS A 118 -4.94 -13.24 -9.27
C HIS A 118 -5.13 -13.98 -10.61
N ASN A 119 -4.03 -14.11 -11.34
CA ASN A 119 -3.97 -14.97 -12.52
C ASN A 119 -3.98 -16.45 -12.08
N PHE A 120 -5.02 -17.18 -12.42
CA PHE A 120 -5.11 -18.61 -12.09
C PHE A 120 -4.06 -19.47 -12.83
N GLY A 121 -3.51 -18.98 -13.94
CA GLY A 121 -2.41 -19.65 -14.64
C GLY A 121 -1.16 -19.80 -13.78
N ASP A 122 -0.92 -18.87 -12.87
CA ASP A 122 0.23 -18.92 -11.95
C ASP A 122 0.05 -19.94 -10.80
N MET A 123 -1.17 -20.47 -10.63
CA MET A 123 -1.50 -21.44 -9.57
C MET A 123 -1.84 -22.83 -10.09
N ALA A 124 -2.31 -22.94 -11.35
CA ALA A 124 -2.76 -24.20 -11.91
C ALA A 124 -1.60 -25.20 -12.05
N GLY A 125 -1.63 -26.28 -11.26
CA GLY A 125 -0.57 -27.31 -11.25
C GLY A 125 0.74 -26.87 -10.59
N ALA A 126 0.81 -25.68 -10.02
CA ALA A 126 2.02 -25.17 -9.36
C ALA A 126 2.31 -25.90 -8.05
N ALA A 127 3.58 -26.02 -7.67
CA ALA A 127 3.99 -26.55 -6.38
C ALA A 127 3.60 -25.59 -5.23
N LEU A 128 3.43 -26.13 -4.03
CA LEU A 128 3.08 -25.34 -2.85
C LEU A 128 4.07 -24.19 -2.58
N ALA A 129 5.35 -24.40 -2.89
CA ALA A 129 6.39 -23.38 -2.73
C ALA A 129 6.14 -22.17 -3.64
N ASP A 130 5.78 -22.41 -4.90
CA ASP A 130 5.51 -21.36 -5.89
C ASP A 130 4.22 -20.58 -5.53
N ILE A 131 3.19 -21.31 -5.06
CA ILE A 131 1.94 -20.68 -4.59
C ILE A 131 2.21 -19.81 -3.35
N ARG A 132 3.05 -20.27 -2.42
CA ARG A 132 3.48 -19.45 -1.27
C ARG A 132 4.23 -18.20 -1.71
N HIS A 133 5.12 -18.33 -2.69
CA HIS A 133 5.84 -17.18 -3.25
C HIS A 133 4.88 -16.17 -3.88
N LEU A 134 3.93 -16.62 -4.69
CA LEU A 134 2.90 -15.77 -5.29
C LEU A 134 2.16 -14.93 -4.23
N PHE A 135 1.70 -15.56 -3.14
CA PHE A 135 0.99 -14.86 -2.09
C PHE A 135 1.90 -13.98 -1.22
N ALA A 136 3.19 -14.33 -1.07
CA ALA A 136 4.17 -13.46 -0.43
C ALA A 136 4.39 -12.17 -1.24
N VAL A 137 4.55 -12.27 -2.57
CA VAL A 137 4.65 -11.12 -3.47
C VAL A 137 3.37 -10.28 -3.44
N CYS A 138 2.19 -10.91 -3.39
CA CYS A 138 0.94 -10.17 -3.22
C CYS A 138 0.91 -9.39 -1.90
N THR A 139 1.33 -10.00 -0.80
CA THR A 139 1.40 -9.34 0.51
C THR A 139 2.38 -8.17 0.48
N GLU A 140 3.57 -8.37 -0.10
CA GLU A 140 4.58 -7.33 -0.27
C GLU A 140 4.05 -6.12 -1.06
N LEU A 141 3.27 -6.36 -2.13
CA LEU A 141 2.60 -5.29 -2.87
C LEU A 141 1.64 -4.50 -1.96
N MET A 142 0.78 -5.19 -1.19
CA MET A 142 -0.18 -4.53 -0.31
C MET A 142 0.53 -3.70 0.77
N ASP A 143 1.57 -4.25 1.39
CA ASP A 143 2.37 -3.55 2.39
C ASP A 143 3.11 -2.34 1.77
N THR A 144 3.58 -2.46 0.52
CA THR A 144 4.23 -1.35 -0.19
C THR A 144 3.25 -0.20 -0.43
N VAL A 145 2.02 -0.45 -0.89
CA VAL A 145 0.98 0.57 -1.08
C VAL A 145 0.74 1.36 0.22
N GLN A 146 0.72 0.69 1.37
CA GLN A 146 0.50 1.33 2.67
C GLN A 146 1.74 2.02 3.23
N SER A 147 2.94 1.60 2.84
CA SER A 147 4.21 2.12 3.38
C SER A 147 4.79 3.31 2.62
N VAL A 148 4.44 3.51 1.32
CA VAL A 148 4.93 4.67 0.56
C VAL A 148 4.45 5.98 1.20
N PRO A 149 5.28 7.04 1.18
CA PRO A 149 4.95 8.31 1.85
C PRO A 149 3.80 9.07 1.18
N GLN A 150 3.55 8.80 -0.10
CA GLN A 150 2.48 9.42 -0.88
C GLN A 150 1.10 8.93 -0.42
N VAL A 151 0.10 9.79 -0.55
CA VAL A 151 -1.30 9.37 -0.43
C VAL A 151 -1.69 8.59 -1.68
N VAL A 152 -2.14 7.35 -1.51
CA VAL A 152 -2.56 6.48 -2.61
C VAL A 152 -4.08 6.43 -2.71
N ILE A 153 -4.63 6.81 -3.87
CA ILE A 153 -6.08 6.74 -4.14
C ILE A 153 -6.39 5.80 -5.30
N ALA A 154 -7.29 4.84 -5.09
CA ALA A 154 -7.81 4.02 -6.18
C ALA A 154 -8.92 4.76 -6.96
N ARG A 155 -8.79 4.82 -8.29
CA ARG A 155 -9.78 5.31 -9.24
C ARG A 155 -10.41 4.13 -9.95
N VAL A 156 -11.57 3.70 -9.48
CA VAL A 156 -12.20 2.44 -9.90
C VAL A 156 -13.31 2.71 -10.91
N HIS A 157 -13.04 2.47 -12.18
CA HIS A 157 -13.99 2.72 -13.27
C HIS A 157 -14.93 1.55 -13.58
N ALA A 158 -14.60 0.34 -13.10
CA ALA A 158 -15.33 -0.89 -13.42
C ALA A 158 -15.12 -1.95 -12.32
N LEU A 159 -15.51 -3.20 -12.56
CA LEU A 159 -15.44 -4.29 -11.60
C LEU A 159 -14.02 -4.52 -11.04
N ALA A 160 -13.89 -4.49 -9.72
CA ALA A 160 -12.73 -4.94 -8.96
C ALA A 160 -13.09 -6.22 -8.18
N THR A 161 -12.40 -7.34 -8.46
CA THR A 161 -12.77 -8.63 -7.87
C THR A 161 -11.57 -9.37 -7.27
N ALA A 162 -11.82 -10.15 -6.23
CA ALA A 162 -10.81 -10.94 -5.51
C ALA A 162 -9.59 -10.08 -5.07
N ALA A 163 -8.37 -10.41 -5.52
CA ALA A 163 -7.18 -9.60 -5.24
C ALA A 163 -7.24 -8.18 -5.84
N GLY A 164 -8.04 -7.94 -6.88
CA GLY A 164 -8.30 -6.58 -7.39
C GLY A 164 -9.13 -5.75 -6.39
N CYS A 165 -10.13 -6.35 -5.74
CA CYS A 165 -10.87 -5.72 -4.65
C CYS A 165 -9.98 -5.53 -3.41
N GLN A 166 -9.09 -6.48 -3.10
CA GLN A 166 -8.06 -6.33 -2.06
C GLN A 166 -7.19 -5.11 -2.31
N LEU A 167 -6.71 -4.94 -3.54
CA LEU A 167 -5.83 -3.83 -3.92
C LEU A 167 -6.53 -2.47 -3.71
N VAL A 168 -7.82 -2.36 -4.10
CA VAL A 168 -8.62 -1.17 -3.82
C VAL A 168 -8.77 -0.93 -2.32
N ALA A 169 -9.12 -1.97 -1.55
CA ALA A 169 -9.27 -1.89 -0.10
C ALA A 169 -7.96 -1.59 0.65
N THR A 170 -6.81 -1.79 0.01
CA THR A 170 -5.48 -1.51 0.56
C THR A 170 -5.05 -0.06 0.33
N CYS A 171 -5.53 0.61 -0.71
CA CYS A 171 -5.26 2.02 -0.95
C CYS A 171 -5.77 2.89 0.21
N ASP A 172 -5.14 4.05 0.45
CA ASP A 172 -5.53 4.96 1.53
C ASP A 172 -6.95 5.52 1.32
N LEU A 173 -7.30 5.77 0.06
CA LEU A 173 -8.59 6.30 -0.39
C LEU A 173 -9.06 5.57 -1.65
N ALA A 174 -10.34 5.62 -1.94
CA ALA A 174 -10.90 5.08 -3.17
C ALA A 174 -12.14 5.85 -3.61
N ILE A 175 -12.23 6.13 -4.92
CA ILE A 175 -13.45 6.62 -5.57
C ILE A 175 -13.80 5.66 -6.70
N ALA A 176 -15.08 5.37 -6.86
CA ALA A 176 -15.58 4.52 -7.92
C ALA A 176 -16.63 5.22 -8.80
N ALA A 177 -16.68 4.83 -10.07
CA ALA A 177 -17.83 5.10 -10.92
C ALA A 177 -19.08 4.39 -10.37
N GLU A 178 -20.26 4.96 -10.53
CA GLU A 178 -21.52 4.35 -10.11
C GLU A 178 -21.77 2.99 -10.75
N THR A 179 -21.25 2.79 -11.96
CA THR A 179 -21.32 1.52 -12.70
C THR A 179 -20.29 0.48 -12.24
N ALA A 180 -19.33 0.85 -11.38
CA ALA A 180 -18.35 -0.08 -10.85
C ALA A 180 -18.96 -1.07 -9.85
N GLY A 181 -18.29 -2.20 -9.69
CA GLY A 181 -18.69 -3.24 -8.74
C GLY A 181 -17.52 -3.82 -7.98
N PHE A 182 -17.81 -4.45 -6.84
CA PHE A 182 -16.80 -5.05 -5.96
C PHE A 182 -17.23 -6.46 -5.58
N ALA A 183 -16.35 -7.45 -5.71
CA ALA A 183 -16.69 -8.82 -5.42
C ALA A 183 -15.54 -9.61 -4.79
N ILE A 184 -15.90 -10.60 -3.95
CA ILE A 184 -14.96 -11.56 -3.35
C ILE A 184 -15.43 -13.00 -3.71
N PRO A 185 -15.34 -13.42 -4.99
CA PRO A 185 -16.02 -14.60 -5.49
C PRO A 185 -15.23 -15.92 -5.36
N GLY A 186 -14.06 -15.94 -4.72
CA GLY A 186 -13.12 -17.07 -4.75
C GLY A 186 -13.71 -18.41 -4.34
N GLY A 187 -14.62 -18.44 -3.37
CA GLY A 187 -15.33 -19.66 -2.98
C GLY A 187 -16.15 -20.32 -4.10
N LYS A 188 -16.54 -19.56 -5.16
CA LYS A 188 -17.23 -20.09 -6.33
C LYS A 188 -16.33 -20.98 -7.19
N GLY A 189 -15.03 -20.69 -7.24
CA GLY A 189 -14.03 -21.45 -7.95
C GLY A 189 -13.32 -22.51 -7.10
N GLY A 190 -13.80 -22.77 -5.87
CA GLY A 190 -13.16 -23.74 -4.96
C GLY A 190 -11.99 -23.20 -4.14
N LEU A 191 -11.57 -21.94 -4.39
CA LEU A 191 -10.51 -21.27 -3.64
C LEU A 191 -11.07 -20.05 -2.91
N PHE A 192 -11.26 -20.16 -1.59
CA PHE A 192 -11.77 -19.05 -0.79
C PHE A 192 -10.78 -17.87 -0.77
N CYS A 193 -11.29 -16.65 -0.81
CA CYS A 193 -10.47 -15.43 -0.88
C CYS A 193 -9.89 -15.05 0.51
N HIS A 194 -8.93 -15.82 1.03
CA HIS A 194 -8.35 -15.59 2.36
C HIS A 194 -7.62 -14.25 2.44
N THR A 195 -6.65 -14.01 1.55
CA THR A 195 -5.85 -12.76 1.55
C THR A 195 -6.67 -11.51 1.20
N PRO A 196 -7.60 -11.52 0.24
CA PRO A 196 -8.47 -10.36 -0.01
C PRO A 196 -9.29 -9.93 1.20
N LEU A 197 -9.78 -10.88 2.00
CA LEU A 197 -10.57 -10.57 3.18
C LEU A 197 -9.77 -9.88 4.29
N VAL A 198 -8.45 -9.97 4.30
CA VAL A 198 -7.61 -9.23 5.26
C VAL A 198 -7.82 -7.73 5.13
N ALA A 199 -7.72 -7.18 3.91
CA ALA A 199 -7.94 -5.75 3.66
C ALA A 199 -9.44 -5.40 3.72
N VAL A 200 -10.30 -6.18 3.06
CA VAL A 200 -11.74 -5.89 2.96
C VAL A 200 -12.40 -5.86 4.34
N ALA A 201 -12.13 -6.85 5.22
CA ALA A 201 -12.75 -6.90 6.54
C ALA A 201 -12.32 -5.75 7.47
N ARG A 202 -11.14 -5.17 7.24
CA ARG A 202 -10.65 -3.99 7.98
C ARG A 202 -11.38 -2.71 7.60
N ASN A 203 -11.95 -2.67 6.39
CA ASN A 203 -12.73 -1.53 5.91
C ASN A 203 -14.24 -1.68 6.23
N VAL A 204 -14.84 -2.81 5.84
CA VAL A 204 -16.30 -2.97 5.91
C VAL A 204 -16.81 -3.68 7.18
N GLY A 205 -15.90 -4.24 7.97
CA GLY A 205 -16.23 -5.02 9.15
C GLY A 205 -16.65 -6.46 8.82
N ARG A 206 -16.73 -7.30 9.88
CA ARG A 206 -16.83 -8.76 9.79
C ARG A 206 -18.03 -9.29 8.99
N LYS A 207 -19.23 -8.75 9.27
CA LYS A 207 -20.48 -9.27 8.67
C LYS A 207 -20.55 -9.01 7.18
N ARG A 208 -20.24 -7.79 6.75
CA ARG A 208 -20.25 -7.37 5.34
C ARG A 208 -19.16 -8.09 4.54
N ALA A 209 -17.97 -8.23 5.11
CA ALA A 209 -16.87 -8.99 4.48
C ALA A 209 -17.24 -10.47 4.25
N LEU A 210 -17.86 -11.13 5.23
CA LEU A 210 -18.31 -12.51 5.10
C LEU A 210 -19.50 -12.63 4.12
N GLU A 211 -20.41 -11.67 4.09
CA GLU A 211 -21.48 -11.60 3.10
C GLU A 211 -20.90 -11.59 1.69
N MET A 212 -19.98 -10.66 1.37
CA MET A 212 -19.30 -10.61 0.07
C MET A 212 -18.61 -11.94 -0.30
N ALA A 213 -17.96 -12.59 0.67
CA ALA A 213 -17.20 -13.82 0.41
C ALA A 213 -18.06 -15.08 0.30
N LEU A 214 -19.15 -15.16 1.06
CA LEU A 214 -20.02 -16.34 1.12
C LEU A 214 -21.12 -16.33 0.06
N THR A 215 -21.75 -15.17 -0.20
CA THR A 215 -22.72 -15.01 -1.28
C THR A 215 -22.04 -14.92 -2.65
N ARG A 216 -20.87 -14.27 -2.68
CA ARG A 216 -20.07 -14.06 -3.90
C ARG A 216 -20.73 -13.12 -4.91
N ASP A 217 -21.78 -12.44 -4.51
CA ASP A 217 -22.49 -11.49 -5.33
C ASP A 217 -21.70 -10.17 -5.39
N PRO A 218 -21.62 -9.50 -6.54
CA PRO A 218 -21.01 -8.19 -6.62
C PRO A 218 -21.81 -7.15 -5.83
N SER A 219 -21.13 -6.39 -4.97
CA SER A 219 -21.68 -5.20 -4.36
C SER A 219 -21.58 -4.02 -5.34
N THR A 220 -22.61 -3.18 -5.40
CA THR A 220 -22.58 -1.94 -6.20
C THR A 220 -21.60 -0.92 -5.60
N ALA A 221 -21.20 0.08 -6.38
CA ALA A 221 -20.37 1.18 -5.89
C ALA A 221 -21.07 1.95 -4.76
N ALA A 222 -22.38 2.16 -4.84
CA ALA A 222 -23.16 2.79 -3.78
C ALA A 222 -23.12 1.99 -2.47
N THR A 223 -23.32 0.67 -2.55
CA THR A 223 -23.20 -0.23 -1.38
C THR A 223 -21.78 -0.25 -0.83
N ALA A 224 -20.76 -0.26 -1.70
CA ALA A 224 -19.37 -0.22 -1.29
C ALA A 224 -19.02 1.07 -0.54
N ALA A 225 -19.57 2.22 -0.96
CA ALA A 225 -19.42 3.50 -0.27
C ALA A 225 -20.15 3.51 1.08
N GLU A 226 -21.39 3.01 1.13
CA GLU A 226 -22.15 2.88 2.38
C GLU A 226 -21.43 1.99 3.40
N TRP A 227 -20.77 0.93 2.95
CA TRP A 227 -20.07 0.00 3.82
C TRP A 227 -18.67 0.47 4.24
N GLY A 228 -18.14 1.52 3.61
CA GLY A 228 -16.81 2.03 3.88
C GLY A 228 -15.67 1.31 3.15
N LEU A 229 -15.99 0.54 2.11
CA LEU A 229 -14.96 -0.05 1.24
C LEU A 229 -14.30 1.01 0.36
N ILE A 230 -15.06 2.02 -0.05
CA ILE A 230 -14.62 3.19 -0.80
C ILE A 230 -15.15 4.47 -0.17
N ASN A 231 -14.55 5.62 -0.51
CA ASN A 231 -14.99 6.90 0.04
C ASN A 231 -16.26 7.45 -0.65
N HIS A 232 -16.31 7.36 -1.98
CA HIS A 232 -17.44 7.89 -2.76
C HIS A 232 -17.71 7.05 -4.02
N ALA A 233 -18.99 6.91 -4.35
CA ALA A 233 -19.46 6.54 -5.67
C ALA A 233 -19.94 7.80 -6.40
N VAL A 234 -19.50 7.99 -7.64
CA VAL A 234 -19.80 9.19 -8.43
C VAL A 234 -20.24 8.82 -9.86
N PRO A 235 -21.02 9.64 -10.55
CA PRO A 235 -21.30 9.44 -11.96
C PRO A 235 -20.02 9.21 -12.77
N ASP A 236 -20.04 8.29 -13.70
CA ASP A 236 -18.86 7.86 -14.47
C ASP A 236 -18.09 9.02 -15.09
N ALA A 237 -18.82 10.01 -15.63
CA ALA A 237 -18.22 11.20 -16.23
C ALA A 237 -17.48 12.10 -15.22
N GLN A 238 -17.76 11.96 -13.92
CA GLN A 238 -17.14 12.74 -12.85
C GLN A 238 -15.99 12.01 -12.17
N LEU A 239 -15.75 10.73 -12.47
CA LEU A 239 -14.79 9.89 -11.77
C LEU A 239 -13.39 10.49 -11.72
N VAL A 240 -12.89 10.97 -12.86
CA VAL A 240 -11.54 11.57 -12.96
C VAL A 240 -11.46 12.84 -12.11
N ALA A 241 -12.39 13.77 -12.30
CA ALA A 241 -12.40 15.04 -11.58
C ALA A 241 -12.56 14.86 -10.05
N ALA A 242 -13.47 13.97 -9.62
CA ALA A 242 -13.68 13.66 -8.21
C ALA A 242 -12.45 13.02 -7.56
N THR A 243 -11.74 12.14 -8.29
CA THR A 243 -10.48 11.54 -7.81
C THR A 243 -9.40 12.60 -7.58
N HIS A 244 -9.20 13.49 -8.56
CA HIS A 244 -8.23 14.58 -8.44
C HIS A 244 -8.59 15.55 -7.31
N ASP A 245 -9.89 15.92 -7.16
CA ASP A 245 -10.32 16.80 -6.08
C ASP A 245 -10.07 16.19 -4.70
N LEU A 246 -10.44 14.91 -4.50
CA LEU A 246 -10.20 14.25 -3.21
C LEU A 246 -8.70 14.15 -2.91
N LEU A 247 -7.88 13.75 -3.89
CA LEU A 247 -6.45 13.65 -3.73
C LEU A 247 -5.81 15.02 -3.44
N ALA A 248 -6.21 16.07 -4.16
CA ALA A 248 -5.73 17.43 -3.93
C ALA A 248 -6.05 17.91 -2.51
N ARG A 249 -7.24 17.58 -1.99
CA ARG A 249 -7.62 17.88 -0.59
C ARG A 249 -6.80 17.05 0.39
N ALA A 250 -6.56 15.78 0.11
CA ALA A 250 -5.82 14.86 0.96
C ALA A 250 -4.31 15.19 1.03
N THR A 251 -3.75 15.82 0.00
CA THR A 251 -2.31 16.16 -0.08
C THR A 251 -1.98 17.60 0.32
N ARG A 252 -2.96 18.41 0.72
CA ARG A 252 -2.71 19.79 1.20
C ARG A 252 -1.85 19.81 2.46
N GLY A 253 -0.96 20.80 2.55
CA GLY A 253 -0.14 21.03 3.75
C GLY A 253 1.20 20.30 3.72
N SER A 254 1.73 19.95 4.87
CA SER A 254 3.02 19.30 4.99
C SER A 254 2.98 17.84 4.48
N VAL A 255 3.81 17.54 3.51
CA VAL A 255 4.00 16.18 2.97
C VAL A 255 4.61 15.28 4.02
N LEU A 256 5.58 15.79 4.80
CA LEU A 256 6.22 15.06 5.89
C LEU A 256 5.21 14.63 6.95
N SER A 257 4.33 15.56 7.36
CA SER A 257 3.27 15.26 8.34
C SER A 257 2.34 14.15 7.86
N LYS A 258 1.95 14.17 6.58
CA LYS A 258 1.07 13.14 6.01
C LYS A 258 1.76 11.78 5.88
N ALA A 259 3.01 11.76 5.43
CA ALA A 259 3.81 10.53 5.32
C ALA A 259 3.98 9.85 6.70
N THR A 260 4.32 10.64 7.72
CA THR A 260 4.46 10.16 9.10
C THR A 260 3.12 9.71 9.67
N GLY A 261 2.06 10.50 9.43
CA GLY A 261 0.70 10.19 9.86
C GLY A 261 0.16 8.90 9.24
N LYS A 262 0.32 8.71 7.93
CA LYS A 262 -0.08 7.49 7.23
C LYS A 262 0.63 6.26 7.81
N ARG A 263 1.95 6.30 7.94
CA ARG A 263 2.76 5.22 8.53
C ARG A 263 2.33 4.92 9.96
N GLY A 264 2.12 5.95 10.79
CA GLY A 264 1.64 5.80 12.15
C GLY A 264 0.24 5.20 12.23
N PHE A 265 -0.67 5.59 11.33
CA PHE A 265 -2.01 5.04 11.25
C PHE A 265 -1.98 3.53 10.98
N TYR A 266 -1.25 3.08 9.96
CA TYR A 266 -1.18 1.65 9.64
C TYR A 266 -0.44 0.84 10.71
N ALA A 267 0.53 1.43 11.40
CA ALA A 267 1.23 0.77 12.50
C ALA A 267 0.33 0.52 13.73
N GLN A 268 -0.66 1.39 14.00
CA GLN A 268 -1.47 1.31 15.21
C GLN A 268 -2.87 0.71 14.99
N VAL A 269 -3.46 0.80 13.78
CA VAL A 269 -4.89 0.48 13.55
C VAL A 269 -5.27 -0.97 13.86
N GLY A 270 -4.30 -1.88 13.91
CA GLY A 270 -4.50 -3.29 14.26
C GLY A 270 -4.18 -3.65 15.73
N LEU A 271 -3.68 -2.68 16.51
CA LEU A 271 -3.33 -2.92 17.92
C LEU A 271 -4.55 -2.84 18.83
N ASP A 272 -4.42 -3.38 20.05
CA ASP A 272 -5.37 -3.06 21.11
C ASP A 272 -5.28 -1.58 21.51
N GLN A 273 -6.34 -1.04 22.11
CA GLN A 273 -6.44 0.39 22.36
C GLN A 273 -5.29 0.95 23.25
N PRO A 274 -4.87 0.31 24.34
CA PRO A 274 -3.72 0.78 25.14
C PRO A 274 -2.42 0.87 24.35
N ALA A 275 -2.09 -0.18 23.57
CA ALA A 275 -0.88 -0.21 22.72
C ALA A 275 -0.96 0.82 21.59
N ALA A 276 -2.14 0.99 20.97
CA ALA A 276 -2.37 1.99 19.93
C ALA A 276 -2.14 3.42 20.46
N TYR A 277 -2.68 3.75 21.65
CA TYR A 277 -2.45 5.07 22.26
C TYR A 277 -1.00 5.29 22.69
N ALA A 278 -0.31 4.27 23.19
CA ALA A 278 1.11 4.39 23.56
C ALA A 278 1.97 4.74 22.33
N LEU A 279 1.76 4.05 21.21
CA LEU A 279 2.45 4.36 19.95
C LEU A 279 2.05 5.72 19.40
N ALA A 280 0.75 6.03 19.34
CA ALA A 280 0.25 7.27 18.75
C ALA A 280 0.67 8.51 19.56
N ALA A 281 0.74 8.44 20.90
CA ALA A 281 1.20 9.53 21.75
C ALA A 281 2.68 9.86 21.50
N GLU A 282 3.54 8.85 21.35
CA GLU A 282 4.95 9.04 21.03
C GLU A 282 5.14 9.64 19.63
N LEU A 283 4.42 9.12 18.63
CA LEU A 283 4.42 9.68 17.28
C LEU A 283 3.91 11.12 17.26
N MET A 284 2.89 11.44 18.03
CA MET A 284 2.35 12.81 18.11
C MET A 284 3.34 13.74 18.77
N ALA A 285 3.99 13.33 19.86
CA ALA A 285 4.99 14.13 20.57
C ALA A 285 6.21 14.43 19.69
N THR A 286 6.76 13.41 19.03
CA THR A 286 7.91 13.57 18.13
C THR A 286 7.54 14.40 16.89
N SER A 287 6.37 14.16 16.29
CA SER A 287 5.90 14.93 15.13
C SER A 287 5.69 16.42 15.48
N ALA A 288 5.22 16.73 16.68
CA ALA A 288 5.02 18.11 17.12
C ALA A 288 6.32 18.92 17.19
N THR A 289 7.49 18.29 17.27
CA THR A 289 8.79 18.96 17.31
C THR A 289 9.42 19.20 15.93
N THR A 290 8.80 18.71 14.84
CA THR A 290 9.31 18.92 13.47
C THR A 290 9.18 20.39 13.05
N ALA A 291 10.04 20.83 12.13
CA ALA A 291 10.03 22.20 11.61
C ALA A 291 8.65 22.58 11.01
N ASP A 292 8.06 21.69 10.22
CA ASP A 292 6.74 21.92 9.61
C ASP A 292 5.62 22.02 10.67
N ALA A 293 5.67 21.21 11.73
CA ALA A 293 4.68 21.28 12.80
C ALA A 293 4.79 22.60 13.59
N GLN A 294 6.01 23.02 13.91
CA GLN A 294 6.27 24.29 14.61
C GLN A 294 5.86 25.48 13.74
N GLU A 295 6.16 25.47 12.44
CA GLU A 295 5.68 26.47 11.49
C GLU A 295 4.13 26.50 11.43
N GLY A 296 3.50 25.34 11.34
CA GLY A 296 2.04 25.26 11.32
C GLY A 296 1.38 25.82 12.59
N ILE A 297 1.98 25.56 13.75
CA ILE A 297 1.53 26.09 15.05
C ILE A 297 1.73 27.63 15.09
N ALA A 298 2.91 28.13 14.71
CA ALA A 298 3.20 29.55 14.69
C ALA A 298 2.27 30.29 13.73
N ALA A 299 2.10 29.81 12.50
CA ALA A 299 1.24 30.38 11.50
C ALA A 299 -0.23 30.46 11.97
N PHE A 300 -0.72 29.42 12.66
CA PHE A 300 -2.06 29.40 13.23
C PHE A 300 -2.24 30.48 14.31
N LEU A 301 -1.29 30.59 15.24
CA LEU A 301 -1.33 31.60 16.31
C LEU A 301 -1.21 33.03 15.77
N GLU A 302 -0.42 33.24 14.73
CA GLU A 302 -0.21 34.52 14.05
C GLU A 302 -1.30 34.83 12.98
N LYS A 303 -2.21 33.90 12.74
CA LYS A 303 -3.30 34.02 11.73
C LYS A 303 -2.78 34.29 10.31
N ARG A 304 -1.66 33.69 9.96
CA ARG A 304 -1.05 33.73 8.61
C ARG A 304 -1.09 32.38 7.94
N LYS A 305 -0.79 32.32 6.64
CA LYS A 305 -0.60 31.09 5.90
C LYS A 305 0.76 30.46 6.29
N PRO A 306 0.81 29.14 6.57
CA PRO A 306 2.09 28.48 6.85
C PRO A 306 2.94 28.32 5.58
N ASP A 307 4.25 28.32 5.77
CA ASP A 307 5.27 28.08 4.74
C ASP A 307 6.08 26.82 5.14
N PHE A 308 5.66 25.66 4.63
CA PHE A 308 6.24 24.39 5.00
C PHE A 308 7.53 24.10 4.23
N THR A 309 8.57 23.72 4.93
CA THR A 309 9.88 23.38 4.35
C THR A 309 9.91 21.98 3.73
N GLN A 310 8.92 21.13 4.07
CA GLN A 310 8.80 19.73 3.65
C GLN A 310 10.03 18.87 4.05
N ARG A 311 10.77 19.29 5.07
CA ARG A 311 11.99 18.63 5.56
C ARG A 311 11.76 18.02 6.94
N ALA A 312 12.43 16.87 7.16
CA ALA A 312 12.47 16.19 8.46
C ALA A 312 13.26 16.98 9.51
#